data_d05a02e38d1350616710ee4d31284de7
#
_entry.id   d05a02e38d1350616710ee4d31284de7
#
_cell.length_a   1.000
_cell.length_b   1.000
_cell.length_c   1.000
_cell.angle_alpha   90.00
_cell.angle_beta   90.00
_cell.angle_gamma   90.00
#
_symmetry.space_group_name_H-M   'P 1'
#
loop_
_entity.id
_entity.type
_entity.pdbx_description
1 polymer ?
#
loop_
_entity_poly.entity_id
_entity_poly.type
_entity_poly.pdbx_seq_one_letter_code
_entity_poly.pdbx_strand_id
1 'polypeptide(L)'
;MVKNVYFCNMLQFENQKIKHIVRKALPVIALVAILYSCASIGRPEGGPKDYDPPRFVGSTPAAGAINNKRTKVSLQFDEFIKLEKATEKVVVSPPQIQQPEIKASGKKIQVNLLDSLKPNTTYTIDFSDAIVDNNEGNPLGNFAFTFSTGAQIDTMEVSGTVLDASNLEPIKGILVGLHANLNDSAFTKLPFD
;
A
#
# COMPACT_ATOMS: atom_id res chain seq x y z
N MET A 1 -29.40 -89.44 3.94
CA MET A 1 -30.13 -88.15 3.82
C MET A 1 -29.72 -87.12 4.91
N VAL A 2 -28.67 -87.32 5.67
CA VAL A 2 -28.31 -86.49 6.85
C VAL A 2 -27.07 -85.56 6.52
N LYS A 3 -26.21 -85.85 5.55
CA LYS A 3 -25.03 -85.07 5.23
C LYS A 3 -25.31 -83.68 4.58
N ASN A 4 -26.41 -83.51 3.84
CA ASN A 4 -26.74 -82.24 3.20
C ASN A 4 -27.26 -81.13 4.11
N VAL A 5 -27.83 -81.49 5.28
CA VAL A 5 -28.40 -80.53 6.24
C VAL A 5 -27.24 -79.77 6.99
N TYR A 6 -26.17 -80.49 7.32
CA TYR A 6 -25.02 -79.92 8.03
C TYR A 6 -24.23 -78.96 7.16
N PHE A 7 -24.13 -79.23 5.86
CA PHE A 7 -23.42 -78.35 4.91
C PHE A 7 -24.19 -77.04 4.65
N CYS A 8 -25.50 -77.08 4.57
CA CYS A 8 -26.33 -75.90 4.39
C CYS A 8 -26.33 -75.01 5.65
N ASN A 9 -26.35 -75.58 6.86
CA ASN A 9 -26.22 -74.84 8.11
C ASN A 9 -24.87 -74.19 8.31
N MET A 10 -23.77 -74.84 7.87
CA MET A 10 -22.42 -74.31 8.00
C MET A 10 -22.22 -73.10 7.07
N LEU A 11 -22.74 -73.13 5.86
CA LEU A 11 -22.72 -71.99 4.92
C LEU A 11 -23.58 -70.82 5.39
N GLN A 12 -24.69 -71.11 6.05
CA GLN A 12 -25.49 -70.03 6.65
C GLN A 12 -24.82 -69.37 7.86
N PHE A 13 -24.11 -70.11 8.67
CA PHE A 13 -23.39 -69.59 9.84
C PHE A 13 -22.18 -68.75 9.44
N GLU A 14 -21.46 -69.10 8.36
CA GLU A 14 -20.37 -68.29 7.82
C GLU A 14 -20.90 -67.01 7.22
N ASN A 15 -21.98 -67.04 6.46
CA ASN A 15 -22.61 -65.83 5.89
C ASN A 15 -23.10 -64.86 6.97
N GLN A 16 -23.58 -65.34 8.10
CA GLN A 16 -24.01 -64.51 9.23
C GLN A 16 -22.81 -63.85 9.93
N LYS A 17 -21.69 -64.55 10.11
CA LYS A 17 -20.45 -63.99 10.67
C LYS A 17 -19.86 -62.94 9.76
N ILE A 18 -19.81 -63.17 8.44
CA ILE A 18 -19.32 -62.23 7.45
C ILE A 18 -20.19 -60.98 7.44
N LYS A 19 -21.51 -61.09 7.44
CA LYS A 19 -22.44 -59.95 7.52
C LYS A 19 -22.23 -59.12 8.80
N HIS A 20 -21.95 -59.77 9.92
CA HIS A 20 -21.71 -59.10 11.20
C HIS A 20 -20.36 -58.35 11.20
N ILE A 21 -19.32 -58.91 10.60
CA ILE A 21 -18.00 -58.27 10.44
C ILE A 21 -18.10 -57.09 9.51
N VAL A 22 -18.74 -57.23 8.33
CA VAL A 22 -18.93 -56.16 7.36
C VAL A 22 -19.74 -55.02 7.97
N ARG A 23 -20.78 -55.30 8.72
CA ARG A 23 -21.63 -54.30 9.37
C ARG A 23 -20.88 -53.50 10.44
N LYS A 24 -19.87 -54.09 11.10
CA LYS A 24 -19.01 -53.39 12.08
C LYS A 24 -17.82 -52.67 11.40
N ALA A 25 -17.29 -53.24 10.32
CA ALA A 25 -16.16 -52.65 9.59
C ALA A 25 -16.58 -51.43 8.74
N LEU A 26 -17.78 -51.41 8.19
CA LEU A 26 -18.28 -50.37 7.34
C LEU A 26 -18.23 -48.95 7.96
N PRO A 27 -18.69 -48.74 9.22
CA PRO A 27 -18.62 -47.44 9.86
C PRO A 27 -17.17 -47.01 10.16
N VAL A 28 -16.27 -47.97 10.45
CA VAL A 28 -14.86 -47.68 10.69
C VAL A 28 -14.17 -47.25 9.39
N ILE A 29 -14.43 -47.93 8.27
CA ILE A 29 -13.93 -47.58 6.96
C ILE A 29 -14.45 -46.19 6.53
N ALA A 30 -15.74 -45.91 6.78
CA ALA A 30 -16.33 -44.60 6.50
C ALA A 30 -15.69 -43.50 7.35
N LEU A 31 -15.41 -43.74 8.63
CA LEU A 31 -14.74 -42.81 9.50
C LEU A 31 -13.30 -42.52 9.03
N VAL A 32 -12.56 -43.55 8.63
CA VAL A 32 -11.22 -43.42 8.11
C VAL A 32 -11.22 -42.65 6.78
N ALA A 33 -12.20 -42.91 5.89
CA ALA A 33 -12.34 -42.16 4.64
C ALA A 33 -12.58 -40.66 4.85
N ILE A 34 -13.33 -40.29 5.89
CA ILE A 34 -13.60 -38.88 6.27
C ILE A 34 -12.29 -38.23 6.79
N LEU A 35 -11.47 -38.97 7.53
CA LEU A 35 -10.21 -38.45 8.07
C LEU A 35 -9.13 -38.27 6.97
N TYR A 36 -9.22 -39.02 5.86
CA TYR A 36 -8.34 -38.86 4.70
C TYR A 36 -8.82 -37.78 3.70
N SER A 37 -9.96 -37.14 3.94
CA SER A 37 -10.42 -35.98 3.16
C SER A 37 -9.57 -34.74 3.54
N CYS A 38 -8.28 -34.77 3.25
CA CYS A 38 -7.45 -33.59 3.25
C CYS A 38 -7.91 -32.69 2.10
N ALA A 39 -8.71 -31.66 2.42
CA ALA A 39 -8.89 -30.55 1.51
C ALA A 39 -7.52 -29.92 1.27
N SER A 40 -6.90 -30.16 0.12
CA SER A 40 -5.74 -29.38 -0.30
C SER A 40 -6.24 -27.95 -0.47
N ILE A 41 -5.81 -27.07 0.43
CA ILE A 41 -5.98 -25.64 0.27
C ILE A 41 -5.11 -25.25 -0.94
N GLY A 42 -5.70 -25.24 -2.13
CA GLY A 42 -5.08 -24.63 -3.30
C GLY A 42 -4.83 -23.17 -2.94
N ARG A 43 -3.57 -22.77 -2.82
CA ARG A 43 -3.24 -21.34 -2.78
C ARG A 43 -3.72 -20.79 -4.11
N PRO A 44 -4.59 -19.76 -4.12
CA PRO A 44 -4.90 -19.09 -5.36
C PRO A 44 -3.56 -18.56 -5.91
N GLU A 45 -3.11 -19.12 -7.02
CA GLU A 45 -2.03 -18.52 -7.79
C GLU A 45 -2.56 -17.19 -8.25
N GLY A 46 -1.95 -16.09 -7.77
CA GLY A 46 -2.30 -14.74 -8.19
C GLY A 46 -2.24 -14.65 -9.72
N GLY A 47 -2.99 -13.73 -10.29
CA GLY A 47 -2.90 -13.41 -11.71
C GLY A 47 -1.48 -13.05 -12.13
N PRO A 48 -1.23 -12.78 -13.42
CA PRO A 48 0.06 -12.30 -13.88
C PRO A 48 0.45 -11.04 -13.07
N LYS A 49 1.74 -10.94 -12.75
CA LYS A 49 2.26 -9.78 -12.01
C LYS A 49 1.98 -8.50 -12.79
N ASP A 50 1.39 -7.51 -12.11
CA ASP A 50 1.21 -6.18 -12.65
C ASP A 50 2.54 -5.38 -12.56
N TYR A 51 2.87 -4.65 -13.62
CA TYR A 51 4.04 -3.78 -13.71
C TYR A 51 3.65 -2.31 -13.92
N ASP A 52 2.37 -2.03 -14.05
CA ASP A 52 1.89 -0.67 -14.25
C ASP A 52 1.95 0.09 -12.91
N PRO A 53 2.43 1.34 -12.91
CA PRO A 53 2.39 2.17 -11.71
C PRO A 53 0.99 2.75 -11.49
N PRO A 54 0.63 3.10 -10.24
CA PRO A 54 -0.61 3.79 -9.94
C PRO A 54 -0.71 5.11 -10.71
N ARG A 55 -1.94 5.50 -11.08
CA ARG A 55 -2.19 6.74 -11.80
C ARG A 55 -3.02 7.69 -10.96
N PHE A 56 -2.61 8.96 -10.95
CA PHE A 56 -3.39 10.02 -10.32
C PHE A 56 -4.68 10.28 -11.11
N VAL A 57 -5.83 10.21 -10.42
CA VAL A 57 -7.17 10.40 -11.02
C VAL A 57 -7.72 11.79 -10.73
N GLY A 58 -7.46 12.32 -9.54
CA GLY A 58 -7.97 13.62 -9.16
C GLY A 58 -7.72 13.98 -7.70
N SER A 59 -8.10 15.17 -7.29
CA SER A 59 -7.86 15.67 -5.94
C SER A 59 -8.92 16.64 -5.45
N THR A 60 -8.93 16.87 -4.14
CA THR A 60 -9.67 17.93 -3.48
C THR A 60 -8.73 18.63 -2.50
N PRO A 61 -8.41 19.92 -2.68
CA PRO A 61 -8.78 20.79 -3.83
C PRO A 61 -8.24 20.23 -5.16
N ALA A 62 -8.72 20.75 -6.29
CA ALA A 62 -8.18 20.35 -7.60
C ALA A 62 -6.69 20.68 -7.70
N ALA A 63 -5.95 19.91 -8.48
CA ALA A 63 -4.55 20.22 -8.76
C ALA A 63 -4.46 21.60 -9.44
N GLY A 64 -3.53 22.43 -8.97
CA GLY A 64 -3.40 23.80 -9.44
C GLY A 64 -4.52 24.74 -8.95
N ALA A 65 -5.29 24.38 -7.94
CA ALA A 65 -6.33 25.26 -7.39
C ALA A 65 -5.73 26.56 -6.85
N ILE A 66 -6.39 27.67 -7.13
CA ILE A 66 -6.07 28.99 -6.61
C ILE A 66 -7.08 29.45 -5.56
N ASN A 67 -6.76 30.46 -4.77
CA ASN A 67 -7.59 30.97 -3.68
C ASN A 67 -8.05 29.87 -2.69
N ASN A 68 -7.26 28.83 -2.52
CA ASN A 68 -7.56 27.72 -1.64
C ASN A 68 -7.41 28.14 -0.17
N LYS A 69 -8.42 27.82 0.64
CA LYS A 69 -8.43 28.07 2.08
C LYS A 69 -8.38 26.78 2.90
N ARG A 70 -8.33 25.62 2.25
CA ARG A 70 -8.38 24.33 2.90
C ARG A 70 -6.97 23.84 3.22
N THR A 71 -6.77 23.43 4.46
CA THR A 71 -5.51 22.77 4.92
C THR A 71 -5.51 21.27 4.62
N LYS A 72 -6.68 20.69 4.28
CA LYS A 72 -6.81 19.28 3.96
C LYS A 72 -6.80 19.06 2.46
N VAL A 73 -5.89 18.19 2.02
CA VAL A 73 -5.76 17.74 0.64
C VAL A 73 -6.08 16.26 0.58
N SER A 74 -6.88 15.86 -0.40
CA SER A 74 -7.17 14.45 -0.69
C SER A 74 -6.81 14.16 -2.14
N LEU A 75 -5.91 13.22 -2.35
CA LEU A 75 -5.48 12.74 -3.67
C LEU A 75 -6.11 11.38 -3.94
N GLN A 76 -6.61 11.15 -5.15
CA GLN A 76 -7.28 9.93 -5.58
C GLN A 76 -6.47 9.24 -6.68
N PHE A 77 -6.32 7.93 -6.57
CA PHE A 77 -5.63 7.08 -7.54
C PHE A 77 -6.57 6.02 -8.11
N ASP A 78 -6.20 5.43 -9.22
CA ASP A 78 -6.97 4.40 -9.92
C ASP A 78 -6.89 3.03 -9.22
N GLU A 79 -5.86 2.80 -8.39
CA GLU A 79 -5.64 1.57 -7.65
C GLU A 79 -5.30 1.79 -6.16
N PHE A 80 -5.15 0.69 -5.42
CA PHE A 80 -4.74 0.71 -4.02
C PHE A 80 -3.27 1.09 -3.90
N ILE A 81 -2.99 2.10 -3.06
CA ILE A 81 -1.64 2.64 -2.89
C ILE A 81 -1.17 2.56 -1.45
N LYS A 82 0.13 2.58 -1.26
CA LYS A 82 0.80 2.78 0.02
C LYS A 82 1.86 3.86 -0.10
N LEU A 83 2.28 4.40 1.03
CA LEU A 83 3.39 5.36 1.12
C LEU A 83 4.62 4.67 1.71
N GLU A 84 5.73 4.74 1.01
CA GLU A 84 7.01 4.23 1.47
C GLU A 84 7.87 5.38 1.99
N LYS A 85 8.31 5.26 3.26
CA LYS A 85 9.18 6.26 3.92
C LYS A 85 8.65 7.69 3.80
N ALA A 86 7.34 7.88 4.05
CA ALA A 86 6.69 9.17 3.86
C ALA A 86 7.37 10.30 4.66
N THR A 87 7.86 10.03 5.86
CA THR A 87 8.55 11.02 6.70
C THR A 87 9.90 11.48 6.15
N GLU A 88 10.53 10.67 5.31
CA GLU A 88 11.83 10.97 4.70
C GLU A 88 11.69 11.58 3.31
N LYS A 89 10.70 11.12 2.54
CA LYS A 89 10.56 11.41 1.12
C LYS A 89 9.56 12.53 0.81
N VAL A 90 8.55 12.72 1.67
CA VAL A 90 7.51 13.73 1.40
C VAL A 90 7.91 15.07 1.98
N VAL A 91 8.01 16.07 1.10
CA VAL A 91 8.39 17.43 1.46
C VAL A 91 7.24 18.39 1.17
N VAL A 92 6.93 19.25 2.13
CA VAL A 92 5.95 20.33 1.96
C VAL A 92 6.66 21.67 1.88
N SER A 93 6.41 22.42 0.82
CA SER A 93 6.93 23.78 0.62
C SER A 93 5.74 24.75 0.56
N PRO A 94 5.80 25.88 1.29
CA PRO A 94 6.82 26.25 2.27
C PRO A 94 6.82 25.31 3.48
N PRO A 95 7.97 25.19 4.18
CA PRO A 95 8.10 24.32 5.35
C PRO A 95 7.06 24.64 6.42
N GLN A 96 6.55 23.58 7.05
CA GLN A 96 5.57 23.66 8.12
C GLN A 96 6.28 23.63 9.47
N ILE A 97 5.75 24.36 10.47
CA ILE A 97 6.24 24.33 11.87
C ILE A 97 5.81 22.99 12.49
N GLN A 98 4.54 22.61 12.26
CA GLN A 98 4.01 21.34 12.72
C GLN A 98 4.08 20.34 11.57
N GLN A 99 4.61 19.16 11.84
CA GLN A 99 4.72 18.12 10.83
C GLN A 99 3.33 17.75 10.30
N PRO A 100 3.09 17.78 8.97
CA PRO A 100 1.80 17.46 8.40
C PRO A 100 1.43 15.98 8.62
N GLU A 101 0.15 15.73 8.84
CA GLU A 101 -0.36 14.36 8.90
C GLU A 101 -0.60 13.84 7.47
N ILE A 102 0.13 12.79 7.09
CA ILE A 102 0.02 12.18 5.77
C ILE A 102 -0.38 10.72 5.95
N LYS A 103 -1.52 10.32 5.34
CA LYS A 103 -2.08 8.97 5.49
C LYS A 103 -2.53 8.45 4.13
N ALA A 104 -2.11 7.23 3.80
CA ALA A 104 -2.67 6.47 2.68
C ALA A 104 -3.76 5.53 3.18
N SER A 105 -4.87 5.46 2.48
CA SER A 105 -5.99 4.56 2.77
C SER A 105 -6.71 4.16 1.49
N GLY A 106 -6.61 2.90 1.14
CA GLY A 106 -7.19 2.38 -0.09
C GLY A 106 -6.57 3.04 -1.32
N LYS A 107 -7.40 3.71 -2.10
CA LYS A 107 -6.99 4.45 -3.32
C LYS A 107 -6.77 5.94 -3.07
N LYS A 108 -6.56 6.36 -1.81
CA LYS A 108 -6.47 7.78 -1.46
C LYS A 108 -5.28 8.08 -0.56
N ILE A 109 -4.68 9.26 -0.79
CA ILE A 109 -3.80 9.90 0.17
C ILE A 109 -4.52 11.12 0.75
N GLN A 110 -4.46 11.25 2.06
CA GLN A 110 -4.93 12.43 2.77
C GLN A 110 -3.74 13.12 3.40
N VAL A 111 -3.62 14.42 3.13
CA VAL A 111 -2.64 15.30 3.74
C VAL A 111 -3.40 16.36 4.53
N ASN A 112 -3.06 16.53 5.80
CA ASN A 112 -3.60 17.55 6.67
C ASN A 112 -2.46 18.45 7.14
N LEU A 113 -2.41 19.67 6.61
CA LEU A 113 -1.49 20.70 7.05
C LEU A 113 -2.01 21.26 8.37
N LEU A 114 -1.20 21.14 9.42
CA LEU A 114 -1.59 21.54 10.78
C LEU A 114 -1.41 23.04 11.03
N ASP A 115 -0.50 23.65 10.28
CA ASP A 115 -0.27 25.09 10.34
C ASP A 115 -1.34 25.86 9.57
N SER A 116 -1.57 27.11 9.98
CA SER A 116 -2.39 28.04 9.23
C SER A 116 -1.75 28.40 7.90
N LEU A 117 -2.50 28.33 6.82
CA LEU A 117 -1.99 28.66 5.50
C LEU A 117 -1.63 30.16 5.40
N LYS A 118 -0.43 30.44 4.92
CA LYS A 118 0.01 31.82 4.61
C LYS A 118 -0.80 32.38 3.43
N PRO A 119 -1.20 33.65 3.46
CA PRO A 119 -1.90 34.26 2.33
C PRO A 119 -0.97 34.45 1.12
N ASN A 120 -1.56 34.44 -0.07
CA ASN A 120 -0.84 34.65 -1.34
C ASN A 120 0.39 33.77 -1.51
N THR A 121 0.27 32.49 -1.17
CA THR A 121 1.40 31.57 -1.11
C THR A 121 1.06 30.30 -1.89
N THR A 122 1.99 29.86 -2.73
CA THR A 122 1.91 28.58 -3.42
C THR A 122 2.46 27.47 -2.51
N TYR A 123 1.67 26.43 -2.34
CA TYR A 123 2.03 25.22 -1.57
C TYR A 123 2.29 24.08 -2.53
N THR A 124 3.42 23.43 -2.37
CA THR A 124 3.78 22.20 -3.09
C THR A 124 4.01 21.09 -2.09
N ILE A 125 3.35 19.94 -2.32
CA ILE A 125 3.56 18.71 -1.58
C ILE A 125 4.26 17.76 -2.55
N ASP A 126 5.55 17.60 -2.38
CA ASP A 126 6.37 16.69 -3.18
C ASP A 126 6.41 15.33 -2.51
N PHE A 127 5.90 14.32 -3.19
CA PHE A 127 5.92 12.92 -2.73
C PHE A 127 7.14 12.16 -3.26
N SER A 128 7.91 12.77 -4.17
CA SER A 128 9.03 12.09 -4.82
C SER A 128 8.58 10.71 -5.36
N ASP A 129 9.24 9.63 -4.98
CA ASP A 129 8.93 8.23 -5.31
C ASP A 129 8.26 7.47 -4.16
N ALA A 130 7.68 8.19 -3.17
CA ALA A 130 7.05 7.59 -2.00
C ALA A 130 5.74 6.85 -2.31
N ILE A 131 5.03 7.23 -3.38
CA ILE A 131 3.75 6.63 -3.75
C ILE A 131 4.01 5.37 -4.58
N VAL A 132 3.59 4.23 -4.07
CA VAL A 132 3.71 2.95 -4.76
C VAL A 132 2.38 2.20 -4.71
N ASP A 133 2.14 1.29 -5.66
CA ASP A 133 1.01 0.38 -5.55
C ASP A 133 1.13 -0.52 -4.31
N ASN A 134 0.01 -0.97 -3.79
CA ASN A 134 -0.03 -1.75 -2.55
C ASN A 134 0.40 -3.21 -2.74
N ASN A 135 0.24 -3.77 -3.91
CA ASN A 135 0.45 -5.19 -4.18
C ASN A 135 1.90 -5.48 -4.62
N GLU A 136 2.30 -4.94 -5.74
CA GLU A 136 3.58 -5.21 -6.39
C GLU A 136 4.68 -4.23 -5.95
N GLY A 137 4.32 -3.04 -5.48
CA GLY A 137 5.25 -1.99 -5.06
C GLY A 137 5.79 -1.16 -6.22
N ASN A 138 5.10 -1.11 -7.36
CA ASN A 138 5.51 -0.30 -8.50
C ASN A 138 5.40 1.20 -8.14
N PRO A 139 6.46 1.99 -8.27
CA PRO A 139 6.43 3.40 -7.90
C PRO A 139 5.72 4.24 -8.97
N LEU A 140 4.91 5.21 -8.53
CA LEU A 140 4.34 6.23 -9.40
C LEU A 140 5.44 7.08 -10.07
N GLY A 141 6.60 7.17 -9.45
CA GLY A 141 7.67 8.09 -9.84
C GLY A 141 7.53 9.42 -9.13
N ASN A 142 8.25 10.43 -9.64
CA ASN A 142 8.22 11.76 -9.05
C ASN A 142 6.83 12.40 -9.20
N PHE A 143 6.14 12.58 -8.08
CA PHE A 143 4.82 13.18 -8.07
C PHE A 143 4.78 14.35 -7.08
N ALA A 144 4.39 15.52 -7.57
CA ALA A 144 4.17 16.72 -6.75
C ALA A 144 2.75 17.24 -6.96
N PHE A 145 2.14 17.67 -5.87
CA PHE A 145 0.81 18.29 -5.85
C PHE A 145 0.92 19.75 -5.43
N THR A 146 0.36 20.66 -6.22
CA THR A 146 0.48 22.12 -6.01
C THR A 146 -0.89 22.76 -5.94
N PHE A 147 -1.04 23.75 -5.04
CA PHE A 147 -2.16 24.67 -4.96
C PHE A 147 -1.68 26.04 -4.44
N SER A 148 -2.49 27.10 -4.62
CA SER A 148 -2.18 28.42 -4.09
C SER A 148 -3.31 28.97 -3.23
N THR A 149 -2.95 29.68 -2.17
CA THR A 149 -3.88 30.49 -1.36
C THR A 149 -4.16 31.83 -1.98
N GLY A 150 -3.31 32.25 -2.95
CA GLY A 150 -3.46 33.47 -3.75
C GLY A 150 -4.18 33.25 -5.07
N ALA A 151 -4.26 34.30 -5.86
CA ALA A 151 -4.92 34.31 -7.17
C ALA A 151 -4.07 33.67 -8.28
N GLN A 152 -2.82 33.33 -8.00
CA GLN A 152 -1.86 32.77 -8.96
C GLN A 152 -1.06 31.65 -8.30
N ILE A 153 -0.51 30.78 -9.13
CA ILE A 153 0.50 29.80 -8.74
C ILE A 153 1.86 30.34 -9.19
N ASP A 154 2.81 30.35 -8.28
CA ASP A 154 4.18 30.69 -8.62
C ASP A 154 4.79 29.60 -9.50
N THR A 155 5.35 30.01 -10.62
CA THR A 155 5.98 29.13 -11.62
C THR A 155 7.48 29.30 -11.70
N MET A 156 8.06 30.07 -10.77
CA MET A 156 9.51 30.26 -10.71
C MET A 156 10.18 28.96 -10.27
N GLU A 157 11.21 28.58 -10.97
CA GLU A 157 11.99 27.37 -10.74
C GLU A 157 13.47 27.72 -10.60
N VAL A 158 14.13 27.06 -9.65
CA VAL A 158 15.58 27.05 -9.53
C VAL A 158 16.04 25.61 -9.68
N SER A 159 16.84 25.34 -10.71
CA SER A 159 17.36 24.00 -10.96
C SER A 159 18.90 23.99 -10.90
N GLY A 160 19.45 22.84 -10.48
CA GLY A 160 20.88 22.67 -10.38
C GLY A 160 21.27 21.25 -10.04
N THR A 161 22.55 20.96 -10.00
CA THR A 161 23.09 19.67 -9.58
C THR A 161 23.99 19.86 -8.37
N VAL A 162 23.73 19.11 -7.33
CA VAL A 162 24.62 19.07 -6.15
C VAL A 162 25.65 17.99 -6.38
N LEU A 163 26.93 18.40 -6.31
CA LEU A 163 28.08 17.53 -6.54
C LEU A 163 28.84 17.30 -5.24
N ASP A 164 29.44 16.13 -5.09
CA ASP A 164 30.43 15.85 -4.05
C ASP A 164 31.69 16.69 -4.33
N ALA A 165 32.17 17.42 -3.31
CA ALA A 165 33.33 18.27 -3.44
C ALA A 165 34.64 17.51 -3.66
N SER A 166 34.70 16.23 -3.35
CA SER A 166 35.90 15.41 -3.45
C SER A 166 36.11 14.81 -4.85
N ASN A 167 35.02 14.39 -5.52
CA ASN A 167 35.08 13.65 -6.78
C ASN A 167 34.21 14.27 -7.90
N LEU A 168 33.44 15.33 -7.59
CA LEU A 168 32.52 16.01 -8.51
C LEU A 168 31.41 15.08 -9.08
N GLU A 169 31.10 14.02 -8.40
CA GLU A 169 29.97 13.16 -8.77
C GLU A 169 28.63 13.67 -8.19
N PRO A 170 27.51 13.52 -8.91
CA PRO A 170 26.20 13.92 -8.41
C PRO A 170 25.78 13.15 -7.15
N ILE A 171 25.39 13.87 -6.10
CA ILE A 171 24.88 13.29 -4.86
C ILE A 171 23.36 13.23 -4.92
N LYS A 172 22.79 12.11 -4.49
CA LYS A 172 21.33 11.90 -4.39
C LYS A 172 20.85 12.05 -2.94
N GLY A 173 19.59 12.43 -2.77
CA GLY A 173 18.95 12.51 -1.46
C GLY A 173 19.38 13.70 -0.61
N ILE A 174 19.91 14.75 -1.22
CA ILE A 174 20.26 16.01 -0.54
C ILE A 174 19.06 16.94 -0.57
N LEU A 175 18.63 17.42 0.59
CA LEU A 175 17.61 18.45 0.70
C LEU A 175 18.24 19.82 0.45
N VAL A 176 17.70 20.55 -0.52
CA VAL A 176 18.13 21.91 -0.85
C VAL A 176 17.03 22.88 -0.46
N GLY A 177 17.33 23.82 0.43
CA GLY A 177 16.40 24.85 0.87
C GLY A 177 16.68 26.20 0.21
N LEU A 178 15.65 26.86 -0.30
CA LEU A 178 15.73 28.24 -0.79
C LEU A 178 15.18 29.18 0.27
N HIS A 179 15.98 30.16 0.69
CA HIS A 179 15.62 31.15 1.69
C HIS A 179 15.48 32.54 1.08
N ALA A 180 14.40 33.22 1.41
CA ALA A 180 14.15 34.60 0.94
C ALA A 180 15.01 35.66 1.68
N ASN A 181 15.51 35.33 2.88
CA ASN A 181 16.29 36.24 3.72
C ASN A 181 17.69 35.68 3.97
N LEU A 182 18.69 36.55 3.84
CA LEU A 182 20.11 36.22 4.08
C LEU A 182 20.55 36.35 5.54
N ASN A 183 19.64 36.57 6.48
CA ASN A 183 19.97 36.66 7.89
C ASN A 183 20.37 35.29 8.45
N ASP A 184 21.46 35.23 9.23
CA ASP A 184 22.00 34.01 9.84
C ASP A 184 20.95 33.22 10.64
N SER A 185 19.92 33.90 11.16
CA SER A 185 18.81 33.26 11.86
C SER A 185 17.85 32.47 10.95
N ALA A 186 17.93 32.62 9.63
CA ALA A 186 17.09 31.85 8.69
C ALA A 186 17.46 30.36 8.70
N PHE A 187 18.74 30.03 8.90
CA PHE A 187 19.23 28.66 8.96
C PHE A 187 18.93 27.94 10.28
N THR A 188 18.71 28.72 11.38
CA THR A 188 18.49 28.17 12.72
C THR A 188 17.01 28.04 13.10
N LYS A 189 16.11 28.63 12.34
CA LYS A 189 14.66 28.68 12.64
C LYS A 189 13.79 27.74 11.81
N LEU A 190 14.38 27.00 10.89
CA LEU A 190 13.64 26.03 10.11
C LEU A 190 13.58 24.70 10.82
N PRO A 191 12.39 24.12 10.93
CA PRO A 191 12.25 22.77 11.46
C PRO A 191 12.70 21.78 10.39
N PHE A 192 13.99 21.57 10.28
CA PHE A 192 14.59 20.49 9.51
C PHE A 192 15.05 19.35 10.45
N ASP A 193 14.38 19.19 11.59
CA ASP A 193 14.54 18.05 12.48
C ASP A 193 13.45 17.00 12.23
#